data_15807bd8cd2acfd15b3ba727c8b5db8a
#
_entry.id   15807bd8cd2acfd15b3ba727c8b5db8a
#
_cell.length_a   1.000
_cell.length_b   1.000
_cell.length_c   1.000
_cell.angle_alpha   90.00
_cell.angle_beta   90.00
_cell.angle_gamma   90.00
#
_symmetry.space_group_name_H-M   'P 1'
#
loop_
_entity.id
_entity.type
_entity.pdbx_description
1 polymer ?
#
loop_
_entity_poly.entity_id
_entity_poly.type
_entity_poly.pdbx_seq_one_letter_code
_entity_poly.pdbx_strand_id
1 'polypeptide(L)'
;MAANLPDDLAMAHALISEQAARLLNADAEMARLRAIIEAFQRYRFGRRSEQLDPDQLLLGLEDVETALAETKAAGEAKGEQPRADRPRKTNRGSLPAHLERIEQIVDVENKACPCCGGALHQIGEDVAERLDVVPTTFRVLVTRRPRYGCCSCQSAMVRAPAPARIVEGGIPTEALIAQVVAKYADHQPLYRQAQIYARQGIQLDRSTLADWVGRAACYLRPLLDHILEQLRRSERLFADETTAPVLDPGRGRTKTGQLWAYVRDDRPCGGMDPPMVAYVYAPDRKSERAEAHLGDFAGILQVDGYGGYTALVRRWQQVTLAFCRAHVRRKFYELADTSPVATEVLRRIALLYAIEGELRGSPADQRRATRDERSRVIIDDLRQYIEAKNRQVSAKAKLGEAIRYALTRWDGLSRFLDDGRIDLDSNAVERSIRPLPLNRKNALFAGSDEGGDNWVVIATLVENCKLSSINPHTRLAETLTKLANGHHANRVGALMPWITVD
;
A
#
# COMPACT_ATOMS: atom_id res chain seq x y z
N MET A 1 -34.80 -34.35 5.56
CA MET A 1 -35.47 -34.42 4.25
C MET A 1 -35.01 -35.72 3.59
N ALA A 2 -35.92 -36.68 3.38
CA ALA A 2 -35.64 -37.94 2.67
C ALA A 2 -35.36 -37.60 1.21
N ALA A 3 -34.19 -37.95 0.71
CA ALA A 3 -33.85 -37.84 -0.69
C ALA A 3 -34.75 -38.77 -1.50
N ASN A 4 -35.51 -38.23 -2.50
CA ASN A 4 -36.20 -39.07 -3.48
C ASN A 4 -35.14 -39.89 -4.25
N LEU A 5 -35.08 -41.15 -3.99
CA LEU A 5 -34.25 -42.10 -4.72
C LEU A 5 -34.93 -42.43 -6.04
N PRO A 6 -34.24 -42.47 -7.19
CA PRO A 6 -34.81 -42.82 -8.46
C PRO A 6 -35.21 -44.27 -8.52
N ASP A 7 -36.42 -44.54 -9.09
CA ASP A 7 -36.98 -45.88 -9.22
C ASP A 7 -36.33 -46.71 -10.37
N ASP A 8 -35.50 -46.10 -11.21
CA ASP A 8 -34.79 -46.73 -12.31
C ASP A 8 -33.33 -47.01 -12.01
N LEU A 9 -32.84 -48.22 -12.22
CA LEU A 9 -31.46 -48.65 -11.95
C LEU A 9 -30.43 -47.84 -12.77
N ALA A 10 -30.73 -47.46 -13.99
CA ALA A 10 -29.86 -46.65 -14.85
C ALA A 10 -29.71 -45.21 -14.31
N MET A 11 -30.77 -44.65 -13.79
CA MET A 11 -30.81 -43.34 -13.18
C MET A 11 -30.11 -43.33 -11.83
N ALA A 12 -30.21 -44.41 -11.06
CA ALA A 12 -29.46 -44.62 -9.80
C ALA A 12 -27.95 -44.71 -10.05
N HIS A 13 -27.52 -45.47 -11.07
CA HIS A 13 -26.11 -45.56 -11.47
C HIS A 13 -25.53 -44.22 -11.94
N ALA A 14 -26.31 -43.44 -12.70
CA ALA A 14 -25.91 -42.11 -13.14
C ALA A 14 -25.71 -41.16 -11.93
N LEU A 15 -26.64 -41.23 -10.96
CA LEU A 15 -26.58 -40.40 -9.74
C LEU A 15 -25.36 -40.77 -8.85
N ILE A 16 -25.09 -42.10 -8.71
CA ILE A 16 -23.92 -42.61 -7.98
C ILE A 16 -22.63 -42.16 -8.66
N SER A 17 -22.56 -42.23 -10.00
CA SER A 17 -21.40 -41.79 -10.76
C SER A 17 -21.19 -40.27 -10.64
N GLU A 18 -22.26 -39.47 -10.65
CA GLU A 18 -22.20 -38.05 -10.43
C GLU A 18 -21.74 -37.69 -9.00
N GLN A 19 -22.28 -38.38 -8.00
CA GLN A 19 -21.86 -38.19 -6.61
C GLN A 19 -20.39 -38.62 -6.37
N ALA A 20 -19.96 -39.73 -6.98
CA ALA A 20 -18.57 -40.17 -6.91
C ALA A 20 -17.61 -39.11 -7.55
N ALA A 21 -17.97 -38.53 -8.68
CA ALA A 21 -17.22 -37.44 -9.30
C ALA A 21 -17.18 -36.17 -8.44
N ARG A 22 -18.30 -35.86 -7.77
CA ARG A 22 -18.35 -34.74 -6.83
C ARG A 22 -17.49 -34.95 -5.60
N LEU A 23 -17.48 -36.17 -5.05
CA LEU A 23 -16.62 -36.53 -3.92
C LEU A 23 -15.14 -36.47 -4.30
N LEU A 24 -14.75 -36.99 -5.47
CA LEU A 24 -13.38 -36.88 -5.97
C LEU A 24 -12.94 -35.43 -6.14
N ASN A 25 -13.81 -34.55 -6.65
CA ASN A 25 -13.50 -33.14 -6.75
C ASN A 25 -13.42 -32.45 -5.38
N ALA A 26 -14.28 -32.81 -4.44
CA ALA A 26 -14.23 -32.29 -3.06
C ALA A 26 -12.97 -32.76 -2.32
N ASP A 27 -12.56 -34.01 -2.51
CA ASP A 27 -11.33 -34.59 -1.93
C ASP A 27 -10.08 -33.88 -2.53
N ALA A 28 -10.07 -33.61 -3.83
CA ALA A 28 -8.99 -32.86 -4.47
C ALA A 28 -8.90 -31.41 -3.94
N GLU A 29 -10.04 -30.74 -3.74
CA GLU A 29 -10.12 -29.41 -3.15
C GLU A 29 -9.66 -29.41 -1.68
N MET A 30 -10.05 -30.42 -0.90
CA MET A 30 -9.61 -30.64 0.47
C MET A 30 -8.11 -30.90 0.57
N ALA A 31 -7.56 -31.72 -0.32
CA ALA A 31 -6.12 -31.98 -0.40
C ALA A 31 -5.34 -30.69 -0.71
N ARG A 32 -5.87 -29.87 -1.60
CA ARG A 32 -5.31 -28.57 -1.99
C ARG A 32 -5.36 -27.57 -0.85
N LEU A 33 -6.50 -27.44 -0.16
CA LEU A 33 -6.65 -26.57 1.01
C LEU A 33 -5.70 -27.00 2.14
N ARG A 34 -5.50 -28.31 2.34
CA ARG A 34 -4.51 -28.83 3.30
C ARG A 34 -3.09 -28.45 2.91
N ALA A 35 -2.71 -28.55 1.63
CA ALA A 35 -1.40 -28.11 1.16
C ALA A 35 -1.15 -26.61 1.38
N ILE A 36 -2.18 -25.78 1.16
CA ILE A 36 -2.14 -24.33 1.45
C ILE A 36 -1.97 -24.10 2.96
N ILE A 37 -2.74 -24.80 3.80
CA ILE A 37 -2.66 -24.69 5.26
C ILE A 37 -1.27 -25.16 5.75
N GLU A 38 -0.71 -26.23 5.20
CA GLU A 38 0.63 -26.69 5.53
C GLU A 38 1.73 -25.72 5.07
N ALA A 39 1.56 -25.08 3.92
CA ALA A 39 2.45 -24.01 3.47
C ALA A 39 2.37 -22.79 4.42
N PHE A 40 1.16 -22.40 4.83
CA PHE A 40 0.94 -21.37 5.85
C PHE A 40 1.52 -21.74 7.22
N GLN A 41 1.40 -23.00 7.64
CA GLN A 41 1.98 -23.49 8.89
C GLN A 41 3.50 -23.51 8.83
N ARG A 42 4.11 -23.95 7.73
CA ARG A 42 5.56 -23.88 7.50
C ARG A 42 6.07 -22.44 7.49
N TYR A 43 5.36 -21.53 6.85
CA TYR A 43 5.64 -20.10 6.90
C TYR A 43 5.64 -19.56 8.34
N ARG A 44 4.70 -20.01 9.16
CA ARG A 44 4.46 -19.46 10.50
C ARG A 44 5.31 -20.13 11.58
N PHE A 45 5.61 -21.42 11.46
CA PHE A 45 6.23 -22.26 12.48
C PHE A 45 7.49 -22.99 12.03
N GLY A 46 7.92 -22.83 10.77
CA GLY A 46 9.14 -23.41 10.23
C GLY A 46 10.40 -22.85 10.90
N ARG A 47 11.54 -23.52 10.72
CA ARG A 47 12.84 -23.02 11.17
C ARG A 47 13.10 -21.65 10.56
N ARG A 48 13.89 -20.77 11.22
CA ARG A 48 14.17 -19.39 10.75
C ARG A 48 14.63 -19.30 9.29
N SER A 49 15.30 -20.33 8.78
CA SER A 49 15.72 -20.47 7.38
C SER A 49 14.59 -20.83 6.40
N GLU A 50 13.43 -21.27 6.91
CA GLU A 50 12.27 -21.72 6.14
C GLU A 50 11.06 -20.79 6.31
N GLN A 51 11.17 -19.78 7.17
CA GLN A 51 10.12 -18.78 7.33
C GLN A 51 10.09 -17.86 6.10
N LEU A 52 9.04 -18.02 5.30
CA LEU A 52 8.75 -17.07 4.23
C LEU A 52 8.45 -15.70 4.86
N ASP A 53 9.02 -14.66 4.31
CA ASP A 53 8.67 -13.28 4.62
C ASP A 53 7.19 -13.02 4.24
N PRO A 54 6.44 -12.14 4.96
CA PRO A 54 5.05 -11.78 4.61
C PRO A 54 4.80 -11.46 3.14
N ASP A 55 5.80 -10.91 2.45
CA ASP A 55 5.68 -10.57 1.04
C ASP A 55 5.89 -11.77 0.10
N GLN A 56 6.66 -12.77 0.53
CA GLN A 56 6.72 -14.08 -0.18
C GLN A 56 5.40 -14.85 -0.04
N LEU A 57 4.65 -14.59 1.04
CA LEU A 57 3.31 -15.12 1.20
C LEU A 57 2.32 -14.51 0.22
N LEU A 58 2.40 -13.18 0.00
CA LEU A 58 1.59 -12.50 -1.01
C LEU A 58 1.87 -13.02 -2.42
N LEU A 59 3.15 -13.24 -2.76
CA LEU A 59 3.53 -13.88 -4.03
C LEU A 59 2.98 -15.31 -4.13
N GLY A 60 3.03 -16.07 -3.03
CA GLY A 60 2.44 -17.43 -3.00
C GLY A 60 0.91 -17.44 -3.14
N LEU A 61 0.22 -16.38 -2.69
CA LEU A 61 -1.21 -16.18 -2.92
C LEU A 61 -1.52 -15.82 -4.37
N GLU A 62 -0.71 -14.96 -4.98
CA GLU A 62 -0.81 -14.62 -6.42
C GLU A 62 -0.58 -15.85 -7.30
N ASP A 63 0.40 -16.71 -6.96
CA ASP A 63 0.63 -17.97 -7.66
C ASP A 63 -0.58 -18.92 -7.55
N VAL A 64 -1.23 -18.97 -6.38
CA VAL A 64 -2.44 -19.76 -6.16
C VAL A 64 -3.62 -19.20 -6.95
N GLU A 65 -3.79 -17.88 -6.99
CA GLU A 65 -4.84 -17.22 -7.79
C GLU A 65 -4.62 -17.44 -9.28
N THR A 66 -3.37 -17.39 -9.75
CA THR A 66 -2.98 -17.68 -11.14
C THR A 66 -3.30 -19.12 -11.49
N ALA A 67 -2.91 -20.09 -10.65
CA ALA A 67 -3.22 -21.51 -10.86
C ALA A 67 -4.73 -21.80 -10.84
N LEU A 68 -5.52 -21.07 -10.04
CA LEU A 68 -6.99 -21.13 -10.05
C LEU A 68 -7.58 -20.62 -11.37
N ALA A 69 -7.04 -19.52 -11.88
CA ALA A 69 -7.46 -18.96 -13.15
C ALA A 69 -7.15 -19.91 -14.32
N GLU A 70 -5.98 -20.52 -14.33
CA GLU A 70 -5.56 -21.53 -15.32
C GLU A 70 -6.48 -22.77 -15.28
N THR A 71 -6.81 -23.26 -14.07
CA THR A 71 -7.68 -24.43 -13.92
C THR A 71 -9.11 -24.14 -14.41
N LYS A 72 -9.61 -22.92 -14.16
CA LYS A 72 -10.91 -22.47 -14.69
C LYS A 72 -10.89 -22.35 -16.21
N ALA A 73 -9.85 -21.75 -16.78
CA ALA A 73 -9.69 -21.61 -18.23
C ALA A 73 -9.59 -22.98 -18.93
N ALA A 74 -8.86 -23.95 -18.32
CA ALA A 74 -8.76 -25.31 -18.83
C ALA A 74 -10.09 -26.08 -18.75
N GLY A 75 -10.92 -25.83 -17.72
CA GLY A 75 -12.29 -26.36 -17.61
C GLY A 75 -13.23 -25.79 -18.67
N GLU A 76 -13.16 -24.46 -18.90
CA GLU A 76 -13.94 -23.79 -19.94
C GLU A 76 -13.54 -24.25 -21.35
N ALA A 77 -12.26 -24.48 -21.60
CA ALA A 77 -11.73 -24.99 -22.88
C ALA A 77 -12.17 -26.42 -23.21
N LYS A 78 -12.50 -27.24 -22.19
CA LYS A 78 -12.97 -28.61 -22.35
C LYS A 78 -14.48 -28.73 -22.60
N GLY A 79 -15.19 -27.63 -22.78
CA GLY A 79 -16.60 -27.63 -23.20
C GLY A 79 -17.59 -28.10 -22.14
N GLU A 80 -17.22 -28.11 -20.87
CA GLU A 80 -18.17 -28.26 -19.79
C GLU A 80 -19.03 -27.00 -19.70
N GLN A 81 -20.24 -27.07 -20.28
CA GLN A 81 -21.22 -26.00 -20.15
C GLN A 81 -21.50 -25.72 -18.67
N PRO A 82 -21.35 -24.48 -18.20
CA PRO A 82 -21.76 -24.15 -16.85
C PRO A 82 -23.27 -24.34 -16.73
N ARG A 83 -23.70 -25.19 -15.80
CA ARG A 83 -25.12 -25.30 -15.46
C ARG A 83 -25.66 -23.94 -15.05
N ALA A 84 -26.55 -23.39 -15.89
CA ALA A 84 -27.36 -22.23 -15.60
C ALA A 84 -28.29 -22.57 -14.43
N ASP A 85 -27.94 -22.11 -13.20
CA ASP A 85 -28.96 -21.78 -12.19
C ASP A 85 -28.30 -21.24 -10.89
N ARG A 86 -27.77 -20.03 -10.99
CA ARG A 86 -27.75 -18.99 -9.97
C ARG A 86 -27.29 -17.71 -10.68
N PRO A 87 -27.99 -16.58 -10.50
CA PRO A 87 -27.50 -15.34 -11.06
C PRO A 87 -26.12 -15.08 -10.42
N ARG A 88 -25.07 -15.27 -11.22
CA ARG A 88 -23.72 -14.83 -10.83
C ARG A 88 -23.86 -13.35 -10.54
N LYS A 89 -23.62 -12.92 -9.30
CA LYS A 89 -23.28 -11.54 -9.03
C LYS A 89 -22.03 -11.25 -9.88
N THR A 90 -22.27 -10.68 -11.06
CA THR A 90 -21.20 -10.18 -11.91
C THR A 90 -20.54 -9.04 -11.16
N ASN A 91 -19.41 -9.30 -10.53
CA ASN A 91 -18.53 -8.28 -9.98
C ASN A 91 -17.86 -7.43 -11.07
N ARG A 92 -18.31 -7.56 -12.30
CA ARG A 92 -17.92 -6.72 -13.43
C ARG A 92 -18.92 -5.59 -13.53
N GLY A 93 -18.64 -4.49 -12.82
CA GLY A 93 -19.28 -3.22 -13.12
C GLY A 93 -19.00 -2.85 -14.58
N SER A 94 -19.78 -1.93 -15.15
CA SER A 94 -19.50 -1.34 -16.46
C SER A 94 -18.05 -0.83 -16.50
N LEU A 95 -17.38 -1.01 -17.64
CA LEU A 95 -16.04 -0.46 -17.83
C LEU A 95 -16.07 1.07 -17.64
N PRO A 96 -14.99 1.68 -17.09
CA PRO A 96 -14.95 3.10 -16.77
C PRO A 96 -15.32 3.98 -17.98
N ALA A 97 -16.25 4.90 -17.79
CA ALA A 97 -16.80 5.73 -18.87
C ALA A 97 -15.76 6.68 -19.50
N HIS A 98 -14.69 7.02 -18.75
CA HIS A 98 -13.63 7.93 -19.24
C HIS A 98 -12.64 7.27 -20.19
N LEU A 99 -12.67 5.93 -20.34
CA LEU A 99 -11.79 5.25 -21.28
C LEU A 99 -12.30 5.42 -22.71
N GLU A 100 -11.38 5.62 -23.64
CA GLU A 100 -11.68 5.66 -25.08
C GLU A 100 -12.32 4.34 -25.52
N ARG A 101 -13.38 4.41 -26.35
CA ARG A 101 -14.02 3.27 -26.98
C ARG A 101 -13.62 3.22 -28.43
N ILE A 102 -12.95 2.14 -28.81
CA ILE A 102 -12.61 1.86 -30.19
C ILE A 102 -13.59 0.81 -30.69
N GLU A 103 -14.49 1.22 -31.60
CA GLU A 103 -15.50 0.34 -32.17
C GLU A 103 -14.90 -0.54 -33.26
N GLN A 104 -15.11 -1.84 -33.17
CA GLN A 104 -14.75 -2.81 -34.17
C GLN A 104 -16.02 -3.55 -34.63
N ILE A 105 -16.43 -3.30 -35.85
CA ILE A 105 -17.59 -3.95 -36.44
C ILE A 105 -17.13 -5.28 -37.05
N VAL A 106 -17.72 -6.38 -36.58
CA VAL A 106 -17.55 -7.72 -37.17
C VAL A 106 -18.86 -8.11 -37.81
N ASP A 107 -18.89 -8.04 -39.12
CA ASP A 107 -20.11 -8.31 -39.94
C ASP A 107 -19.98 -9.64 -40.68
N VAL A 108 -21.09 -10.20 -41.10
CA VAL A 108 -21.11 -11.41 -41.92
C VAL A 108 -20.66 -11.11 -43.35
N GLU A 109 -19.81 -11.97 -43.91
CA GLU A 109 -19.27 -11.82 -45.27
C GLU A 109 -20.37 -11.92 -46.34
N ASN A 110 -21.38 -12.75 -46.12
CA ASN A 110 -22.47 -12.96 -47.05
C ASN A 110 -23.82 -12.52 -46.44
N LYS A 111 -24.45 -11.53 -47.06
CA LYS A 111 -25.77 -10.98 -46.64
C LYS A 111 -26.94 -11.60 -47.41
N ALA A 112 -26.77 -12.81 -47.96
CA ALA A 112 -27.82 -13.59 -48.53
C ALA A 112 -28.36 -14.63 -47.56
N CYS A 113 -29.67 -14.78 -47.51
CA CYS A 113 -30.36 -15.77 -46.66
C CYS A 113 -29.93 -17.19 -47.06
N PRO A 114 -29.41 -18.03 -46.12
CA PRO A 114 -28.98 -19.39 -46.44
C PRO A 114 -30.12 -20.32 -46.84
N CYS A 115 -31.39 -19.96 -46.56
CA CYS A 115 -32.56 -20.78 -46.87
C CYS A 115 -33.15 -20.45 -48.25
N CYS A 116 -33.27 -19.16 -48.63
CA CYS A 116 -33.99 -18.73 -49.81
C CYS A 116 -33.18 -17.82 -50.75
N GLY A 117 -31.96 -17.45 -50.39
CA GLY A 117 -31.10 -16.57 -51.19
C GLY A 117 -31.51 -15.08 -51.20
N GLY A 118 -32.58 -14.70 -50.47
CA GLY A 118 -33.04 -13.30 -50.38
C GLY A 118 -32.03 -12.43 -49.57
N ALA A 119 -32.06 -11.12 -49.77
CA ALA A 119 -31.23 -10.18 -49.05
C ALA A 119 -31.58 -10.13 -47.55
N LEU A 120 -30.60 -10.26 -46.70
CA LEU A 120 -30.73 -10.06 -45.23
C LEU A 120 -30.73 -8.56 -44.90
N HIS A 121 -31.53 -8.17 -43.90
CA HIS A 121 -31.53 -6.83 -43.33
C HIS A 121 -31.14 -6.91 -41.84
N GLN A 122 -30.47 -5.89 -41.35
CA GLN A 122 -30.06 -5.83 -39.95
C GLN A 122 -31.30 -5.65 -39.05
N ILE A 123 -31.44 -6.53 -38.03
CA ILE A 123 -32.55 -6.52 -37.07
C ILE A 123 -32.07 -6.12 -35.65
N GLY A 124 -30.76 -6.02 -35.45
CA GLY A 124 -30.15 -5.66 -34.19
C GLY A 124 -28.65 -5.91 -34.23
N GLU A 125 -27.98 -5.68 -33.11
CA GLU A 125 -26.58 -5.94 -32.93
C GLU A 125 -26.31 -6.42 -31.52
N ASP A 126 -25.34 -7.31 -31.35
CA ASP A 126 -24.81 -7.73 -30.05
C ASP A 126 -23.56 -6.91 -29.76
N VAL A 127 -23.55 -6.15 -28.65
CA VAL A 127 -22.41 -5.32 -28.23
C VAL A 127 -21.70 -5.98 -27.07
N ALA A 128 -20.37 -6.17 -27.20
CA ALA A 128 -19.54 -6.68 -26.14
C ALA A 128 -18.34 -5.74 -25.91
N GLU A 129 -18.17 -5.25 -24.68
CA GLU A 129 -17.03 -4.44 -24.29
C GLU A 129 -15.92 -5.31 -23.73
N ARG A 130 -14.68 -5.07 -24.14
CA ARG A 130 -13.45 -5.70 -23.60
C ARG A 130 -12.44 -4.62 -23.26
N LEU A 131 -11.75 -4.78 -22.12
CA LEU A 131 -10.66 -3.88 -21.76
C LEU A 131 -9.41 -4.24 -22.59
N ASP A 132 -8.89 -3.26 -23.29
CA ASP A 132 -7.65 -3.36 -24.05
C ASP A 132 -6.56 -2.46 -23.46
N VAL A 133 -5.31 -2.63 -23.85
CA VAL A 133 -4.16 -1.86 -23.40
C VAL A 133 -3.26 -1.43 -24.53
N VAL A 134 -2.92 -0.15 -24.56
CA VAL A 134 -1.84 0.36 -25.40
C VAL A 134 -0.57 0.37 -24.57
N PRO A 135 0.48 -0.40 -24.94
CA PRO A 135 1.74 -0.37 -24.22
C PRO A 135 2.33 1.04 -24.20
N THR A 136 3.02 1.40 -23.11
CA THR A 136 3.74 2.68 -23.01
C THR A 136 4.71 2.84 -24.18
N THR A 137 4.54 3.90 -24.97
CA THR A 137 5.40 4.21 -26.12
C THR A 137 6.18 5.48 -25.86
N PHE A 138 7.47 5.48 -26.31
CA PHE A 138 8.29 6.68 -26.29
C PHE A 138 8.03 7.52 -27.53
N ARG A 139 8.11 8.85 -27.35
CA ARG A 139 8.05 9.81 -28.45
C ARG A 139 9.09 10.90 -28.25
N VAL A 140 9.54 11.51 -29.33
CA VAL A 140 10.49 12.63 -29.29
C VAL A 140 9.71 13.94 -29.40
N LEU A 141 9.86 14.80 -28.39
CA LEU A 141 9.31 16.16 -28.42
C LEU A 141 10.34 17.08 -29.09
N VAL A 142 10.05 17.55 -30.30
CA VAL A 142 10.91 18.47 -31.05
C VAL A 142 10.48 19.92 -30.81
N THR A 143 11.28 20.67 -30.06
CA THR A 143 11.05 22.10 -29.82
C THR A 143 11.84 22.94 -30.81
N ARG A 144 11.15 23.64 -31.71
CA ARG A 144 11.75 24.56 -32.68
C ARG A 144 11.60 25.99 -32.19
N ARG A 145 12.71 26.74 -32.16
CA ARG A 145 12.74 28.16 -31.76
C ARG A 145 13.33 28.96 -32.88
N PRO A 146 12.51 29.56 -33.76
CA PRO A 146 13.02 30.38 -34.87
C PRO A 146 13.82 31.58 -34.33
N ARG A 147 14.83 31.94 -35.12
CA ARG A 147 15.64 33.12 -34.86
C ARG A 147 15.28 34.17 -35.90
N TYR A 148 15.07 35.41 -35.45
CA TYR A 148 14.71 36.51 -36.29
C TYR A 148 15.83 37.56 -36.26
N GLY A 149 16.30 37.98 -37.43
CA GLY A 149 17.25 39.07 -37.59
C GLY A 149 16.53 40.33 -38.12
N CYS A 150 16.99 41.50 -37.71
CA CYS A 150 16.48 42.76 -38.26
C CYS A 150 17.11 43.02 -39.62
N CYS A 151 16.29 43.18 -40.66
CA CYS A 151 16.74 43.49 -42.01
C CYS A 151 17.32 44.92 -42.12
N SER A 152 16.93 45.83 -41.25
CA SER A 152 17.34 47.25 -41.30
C SER A 152 18.69 47.50 -40.60
N CYS A 153 18.91 46.92 -39.40
CA CYS A 153 20.11 47.20 -38.62
C CYS A 153 21.14 46.08 -38.58
N GLN A 154 20.76 44.86 -39.00
CA GLN A 154 21.59 43.64 -39.05
C GLN A 154 22.26 43.27 -37.71
N SER A 155 22.13 44.05 -36.66
CA SER A 155 22.83 43.93 -35.39
C SER A 155 22.01 43.24 -34.30
N ALA A 156 20.68 43.08 -34.45
CA ALA A 156 19.81 42.48 -33.49
C ALA A 156 19.30 41.09 -33.94
N MET A 157 19.57 40.07 -33.15
CA MET A 157 18.97 38.73 -33.31
C MET A 157 18.06 38.45 -32.13
N VAL A 158 16.79 38.14 -32.40
CA VAL A 158 15.77 37.84 -31.38
C VAL A 158 15.34 36.38 -31.50
N ARG A 159 15.27 35.72 -30.38
CA ARG A 159 14.85 34.34 -30.25
C ARG A 159 14.04 34.16 -28.97
N ALA A 160 12.95 33.36 -29.01
CA ALA A 160 12.19 32.99 -27.83
C ALA A 160 13.09 32.30 -26.77
N PRO A 161 12.89 32.56 -25.48
CA PRO A 161 13.60 31.82 -24.41
C PRO A 161 13.39 30.31 -24.53
N ALA A 162 14.33 29.54 -24.03
CA ALA A 162 14.16 28.09 -23.96
C ALA A 162 13.09 27.75 -22.92
N PRO A 163 12.22 26.75 -23.14
CA PRO A 163 11.37 26.23 -22.09
C PRO A 163 12.21 25.77 -20.88
N ALA A 164 11.75 26.09 -19.70
CA ALA A 164 12.37 25.61 -18.47
C ALA A 164 12.30 24.07 -18.38
N ARG A 165 13.30 23.46 -17.74
CA ARG A 165 13.42 22.00 -17.60
C ARG A 165 14.03 21.65 -16.27
N ILE A 166 13.59 20.53 -15.67
CA ILE A 166 14.22 19.96 -14.46
C ILE A 166 15.67 19.55 -14.72
N VAL A 167 15.94 18.99 -15.90
CA VAL A 167 17.29 18.62 -16.34
C VAL A 167 17.71 19.55 -17.46
N GLU A 168 18.52 20.56 -17.14
CA GLU A 168 19.03 21.49 -18.13
C GLU A 168 19.91 20.79 -19.17
N GLY A 169 19.65 21.04 -20.45
CA GLY A 169 20.35 20.37 -21.55
C GLY A 169 20.12 18.87 -21.68
N GLY A 170 19.32 18.28 -20.77
CA GLY A 170 19.01 16.86 -20.76
C GLY A 170 17.93 16.46 -21.77
N ILE A 171 17.84 15.17 -21.98
CA ILE A 171 16.86 14.54 -22.89
C ILE A 171 15.48 14.31 -22.29
N PRO A 172 15.29 14.15 -20.94
CA PRO A 172 13.98 13.82 -20.40
C PRO A 172 13.05 15.03 -20.36
N THR A 173 11.77 14.78 -20.62
CA THR A 173 10.69 15.68 -20.22
C THR A 173 10.30 15.44 -18.78
N GLU A 174 9.61 16.38 -18.15
CA GLU A 174 9.06 16.24 -16.80
C GLU A 174 8.13 15.02 -16.70
N ALA A 175 7.39 14.70 -17.74
CA ALA A 175 6.55 13.50 -17.83
C ALA A 175 7.37 12.20 -17.80
N LEU A 176 8.52 12.15 -18.50
CA LEU A 176 9.40 10.98 -18.46
C LEU A 176 10.07 10.86 -17.08
N ILE A 177 10.50 11.96 -16.48
CA ILE A 177 11.04 11.96 -15.11
C ILE A 177 9.98 11.45 -14.14
N ALA A 178 8.75 11.94 -14.21
CA ALA A 178 7.63 11.49 -13.37
C ALA A 178 7.35 9.99 -13.56
N GLN A 179 7.45 9.48 -14.79
CA GLN A 179 7.30 8.04 -15.08
C GLN A 179 8.38 7.20 -14.36
N VAL A 180 9.65 7.63 -14.42
CA VAL A 180 10.76 6.94 -13.75
C VAL A 180 10.57 6.96 -12.24
N VAL A 181 10.20 8.12 -11.68
CA VAL A 181 10.00 8.34 -10.25
C VAL A 181 8.82 7.53 -9.72
N ALA A 182 7.66 7.57 -10.39
CA ALA A 182 6.48 6.82 -9.99
C ALA A 182 6.74 5.31 -10.00
N LYS A 183 7.33 4.80 -11.08
CA LYS A 183 7.65 3.36 -11.17
C LYS A 183 8.69 2.91 -10.15
N TYR A 184 9.64 3.77 -9.79
CA TYR A 184 10.60 3.47 -8.72
C TYR A 184 9.89 3.27 -7.38
N ALA A 185 8.96 4.16 -7.05
CA ALA A 185 8.17 4.06 -5.81
C ALA A 185 7.14 2.90 -5.85
N ASP A 186 6.73 2.45 -7.05
CA ASP A 186 5.94 1.25 -7.25
C ASP A 186 6.79 -0.04 -7.28
N HIS A 187 7.91 -0.04 -6.59
CA HIS A 187 8.83 -1.18 -6.42
C HIS A 187 9.54 -1.63 -7.69
N GLN A 188 9.61 -0.79 -8.73
CA GLN A 188 10.34 -1.07 -9.94
C GLN A 188 11.74 -0.42 -9.92
N PRO A 189 12.82 -1.16 -9.59
CA PRO A 189 14.15 -0.61 -9.48
C PRO A 189 14.66 -0.05 -10.81
N LEU A 190 15.56 0.93 -10.76
CA LEU A 190 16.08 1.61 -11.95
C LEU A 190 16.75 0.67 -12.95
N TYR A 191 17.40 -0.41 -12.49
CA TYR A 191 18.01 -1.40 -13.39
C TYR A 191 16.97 -2.16 -14.22
N ARG A 192 15.80 -2.48 -13.65
CA ARG A 192 14.69 -3.12 -14.38
C ARG A 192 14.05 -2.14 -15.35
N GLN A 193 13.88 -0.88 -14.95
CA GLN A 193 13.38 0.16 -15.84
C GLN A 193 14.30 0.34 -17.05
N ALA A 194 15.63 0.41 -16.84
CA ALA A 194 16.61 0.48 -17.93
C ALA A 194 16.47 -0.71 -18.90
N GLN A 195 16.30 -1.94 -18.39
CA GLN A 195 16.07 -3.13 -19.22
C GLN A 195 14.73 -3.07 -19.99
N ILE A 196 13.66 -2.54 -19.38
CA ILE A 196 12.37 -2.37 -20.05
C ILE A 196 12.50 -1.37 -21.20
N TYR A 197 13.17 -0.23 -20.98
CA TYR A 197 13.39 0.79 -21.99
C TYR A 197 14.30 0.29 -23.13
N ALA A 198 15.33 -0.50 -22.80
CA ALA A 198 16.21 -1.11 -23.81
C ALA A 198 15.43 -2.03 -24.78
N ARG A 199 14.40 -2.77 -24.30
CA ARG A 199 13.53 -3.57 -25.18
C ARG A 199 12.71 -2.74 -26.17
N GLN A 200 12.52 -1.46 -25.88
CA GLN A 200 11.86 -0.49 -26.77
C GLN A 200 12.88 0.33 -27.60
N GLY A 201 14.14 -0.09 -27.64
CA GLY A 201 15.20 0.57 -28.38
C GLY A 201 15.81 1.79 -27.68
N ILE A 202 15.43 2.10 -26.46
CA ILE A 202 15.92 3.26 -25.70
C ILE A 202 16.99 2.81 -24.71
N GLN A 203 18.26 3.15 -25.01
CA GLN A 203 19.39 2.81 -24.15
C GLN A 203 19.61 3.92 -23.11
N LEU A 204 19.30 3.62 -21.85
CA LEU A 204 19.48 4.52 -20.70
C LEU A 204 20.23 3.78 -19.59
N ASP A 205 21.34 4.34 -19.14
CA ASP A 205 22.09 3.80 -18.03
C ASP A 205 21.37 4.02 -16.69
N ARG A 206 21.61 3.11 -15.75
CA ARG A 206 21.08 3.23 -14.37
C ARG A 206 21.50 4.53 -13.70
N SER A 207 22.73 4.99 -13.94
CA SER A 207 23.27 6.25 -13.42
C SER A 207 22.50 7.45 -13.95
N THR A 208 22.12 7.45 -15.22
CA THR A 208 21.28 8.49 -15.84
C THR A 208 19.90 8.54 -15.18
N LEU A 209 19.27 7.38 -14.99
CA LEU A 209 17.98 7.31 -14.31
C LEU A 209 18.08 7.75 -12.83
N ALA A 210 19.20 7.42 -12.15
CA ALA A 210 19.44 7.84 -10.78
C ALA A 210 19.66 9.36 -10.67
N ASP A 211 20.38 9.98 -11.63
CA ASP A 211 20.52 11.44 -11.70
C ASP A 211 19.15 12.12 -11.87
N TRP A 212 18.30 11.61 -12.74
CA TRP A 212 16.95 12.16 -12.91
C TRP A 212 16.11 12.06 -11.62
N VAL A 213 16.20 10.92 -10.92
CA VAL A 213 15.55 10.72 -9.62
C VAL A 213 16.07 11.71 -8.58
N GLY A 214 17.39 11.90 -8.50
CA GLY A 214 18.01 12.87 -7.58
C GLY A 214 17.58 14.31 -7.86
N ARG A 215 17.58 14.72 -9.13
CA ARG A 215 17.10 16.05 -9.54
C ARG A 215 15.62 16.25 -9.22
N ALA A 216 14.77 15.26 -9.56
CA ALA A 216 13.35 15.31 -9.21
C ALA A 216 13.16 15.45 -7.69
N ALA A 217 13.88 14.64 -6.89
CA ALA A 217 13.81 14.72 -5.43
C ALA A 217 14.23 16.10 -4.90
N CYS A 218 15.27 16.71 -5.47
CA CYS A 218 15.70 18.08 -5.11
C CYS A 218 14.58 19.11 -5.32
N TYR A 219 13.93 19.10 -6.49
CA TYR A 219 12.81 19.99 -6.78
C TYR A 219 11.57 19.71 -5.93
N LEU A 220 11.35 18.44 -5.56
CA LEU A 220 10.19 18.00 -4.78
C LEU A 220 10.40 18.12 -3.25
N ARG A 221 11.62 18.33 -2.78
CA ARG A 221 11.97 18.44 -1.35
C ARG A 221 11.09 19.45 -0.60
N PRO A 222 10.84 20.69 -1.12
CA PRO A 222 9.99 21.66 -0.43
C PRO A 222 8.56 21.15 -0.16
N LEU A 223 8.06 20.20 -0.95
CA LEU A 223 6.75 19.60 -0.72
C LEU A 223 6.78 18.65 0.49
N LEU A 224 7.84 17.85 0.62
CA LEU A 224 8.06 17.01 1.81
C LEU A 224 8.16 17.88 3.07
N ASP A 225 8.96 18.96 3.02
CA ASP A 225 9.15 19.84 4.16
C ASP A 225 7.82 20.48 4.58
N HIS A 226 6.98 20.89 3.62
CA HIS A 226 5.64 21.40 3.88
C HIS A 226 4.71 20.33 4.50
N ILE A 227 4.75 19.08 4.02
CA ILE A 227 3.97 17.99 4.61
C ILE A 227 4.41 17.75 6.06
N LEU A 228 5.72 17.72 6.33
CA LEU A 228 6.25 17.58 7.70
C LEU A 228 5.80 18.74 8.60
N GLU A 229 5.79 19.96 8.10
CA GLU A 229 5.29 21.11 8.84
C GLU A 229 3.80 20.96 9.17
N GLN A 230 2.98 20.51 8.23
CA GLN A 230 1.56 20.25 8.47
C GLN A 230 1.35 19.12 9.48
N LEU A 231 2.13 18.04 9.42
CA LEU A 231 2.09 16.96 10.39
C LEU A 231 2.46 17.43 11.81
N ARG A 232 3.48 18.26 11.95
CA ARG A 232 3.87 18.84 13.27
C ARG A 232 2.77 19.67 13.93
N ARG A 233 1.85 20.23 13.15
CA ARG A 233 0.69 21.01 13.64
C ARG A 233 -0.53 20.13 13.98
N SER A 234 -0.45 18.84 13.73
CA SER A 234 -1.56 17.92 14.01
C SER A 234 -1.69 17.65 15.50
N GLU A 235 -2.90 17.42 15.97
CA GLU A 235 -3.17 17.08 17.37
C GLU A 235 -2.77 15.63 17.70
N ARG A 236 -2.74 14.76 16.68
CA ARG A 236 -2.36 13.36 16.80
C ARG A 236 -1.54 12.91 15.58
N LEU A 237 -0.50 12.13 15.86
CA LEU A 237 0.32 11.45 14.86
C LEU A 237 0.50 9.99 15.20
N PHE A 238 0.61 9.16 14.17
CA PHE A 238 1.21 7.84 14.27
C PHE A 238 2.66 7.92 13.83
N ALA A 239 3.53 7.17 14.52
CA ALA A 239 4.93 7.06 14.12
C ALA A 239 5.42 5.62 14.21
N ASP A 240 6.23 5.24 13.25
CA ASP A 240 6.91 3.94 13.19
C ASP A 240 8.18 4.07 12.35
N GLU A 241 9.10 3.11 12.41
CA GLU A 241 10.31 3.11 11.63
C GLU A 241 10.65 1.71 11.10
N THR A 242 11.35 1.70 9.97
CA THR A 242 11.87 0.47 9.36
C THR A 242 13.31 0.63 8.93
N THR A 243 14.06 -0.48 8.89
CA THR A 243 15.46 -0.46 8.46
C THR A 243 15.58 -0.20 6.97
N ALA A 244 16.62 0.53 6.55
CA ALA A 244 17.01 0.72 5.16
C ALA A 244 18.49 0.35 4.99
N PRO A 245 18.82 -0.71 4.25
CA PRO A 245 20.19 -0.97 3.87
C PRO A 245 20.71 0.15 2.95
N VAL A 246 21.88 0.68 3.24
CA VAL A 246 22.52 1.73 2.47
C VAL A 246 23.94 1.29 2.13
N LEU A 247 24.35 1.44 0.88
CA LEU A 247 25.70 1.11 0.45
C LEU A 247 26.71 1.98 1.18
N ASP A 248 27.75 1.36 1.73
CA ASP A 248 28.84 2.03 2.43
C ASP A 248 30.13 1.84 1.60
N PRO A 249 30.46 2.81 0.73
CA PRO A 249 31.63 2.69 -0.14
C PRO A 249 32.91 2.50 0.67
N GLY A 250 33.76 1.58 0.26
CA GLY A 250 35.03 1.24 0.92
C GLY A 250 34.95 0.14 1.98
N ARG A 251 33.76 -0.26 2.45
CA ARG A 251 33.61 -1.36 3.42
C ARG A 251 33.15 -2.69 2.81
N GLY A 252 32.78 -2.72 1.53
CA GLY A 252 32.29 -3.92 0.84
C GLY A 252 30.98 -4.49 1.42
N ARG A 253 30.25 -3.71 2.24
CA ARG A 253 28.97 -4.09 2.86
C ARG A 253 28.04 -2.89 2.97
N THR A 254 26.75 -3.15 3.17
CA THR A 254 25.79 -2.11 3.50
C THR A 254 25.84 -1.74 4.98
N LYS A 255 25.57 -0.48 5.31
CA LYS A 255 25.20 -0.02 6.66
C LYS A 255 23.68 -0.01 6.80
N THR A 256 23.21 0.00 8.03
CA THR A 256 21.77 0.04 8.34
C THR A 256 21.35 1.47 8.65
N GLY A 257 20.70 2.13 7.71
CA GLY A 257 19.94 3.36 7.96
C GLY A 257 18.51 3.04 8.41
N GLN A 258 17.73 4.06 8.67
CA GLN A 258 16.33 3.99 9.12
C GLN A 258 15.45 4.88 8.25
N LEU A 259 14.26 4.41 7.98
CA LEU A 259 13.18 5.18 7.38
C LEU A 259 12.08 5.34 8.44
N TRP A 260 11.84 6.58 8.83
CA TRP A 260 10.82 6.97 9.80
C TRP A 260 9.58 7.38 9.05
N ALA A 261 8.41 6.93 9.50
CA ALA A 261 7.12 7.31 8.97
C ALA A 261 6.32 8.07 10.01
N TYR A 262 5.78 9.21 9.63
CA TYR A 262 4.85 10.01 10.43
C TYR A 262 3.54 10.12 9.64
N VAL A 263 2.43 9.76 10.28
CA VAL A 263 1.13 9.63 9.61
C VAL A 263 0.05 10.35 10.41
N ARG A 264 -0.78 11.11 9.72
CA ARG A 264 -2.07 11.59 10.20
C ARG A 264 -3.19 10.91 9.42
N ASP A 265 -4.12 10.31 10.12
CA ASP A 265 -5.37 9.79 9.56
C ASP A 265 -6.48 9.92 10.61
N ASP A 266 -7.25 10.97 10.53
CA ASP A 266 -8.30 11.29 11.49
C ASP A 266 -9.69 10.81 11.05
N ARG A 267 -9.80 10.16 9.88
CA ARG A 267 -11.05 9.61 9.35
C ARG A 267 -11.72 8.61 10.30
N PRO A 268 -10.99 7.75 11.03
CA PRO A 268 -11.61 6.85 12.00
C PRO A 268 -12.33 7.55 13.15
N CYS A 269 -11.95 8.79 13.51
CA CYS A 269 -12.59 9.60 14.54
C CYS A 269 -13.45 10.75 13.99
N GLY A 270 -13.86 10.65 12.70
CA GLY A 270 -14.73 11.63 12.06
C GLY A 270 -14.03 12.93 11.65
N GLY A 271 -12.69 12.97 11.67
CA GLY A 271 -11.92 14.13 11.21
C GLY A 271 -12.03 14.35 9.70
N MET A 272 -12.07 15.61 9.29
CA MET A 272 -12.22 16.04 7.90
C MET A 272 -10.89 16.36 7.21
N ASP A 273 -9.82 16.48 7.97
CA ASP A 273 -8.50 16.75 7.42
C ASP A 273 -8.01 15.62 6.50
N PRO A 274 -7.38 15.94 5.38
CA PRO A 274 -6.86 14.93 4.48
C PRO A 274 -5.84 14.04 5.19
N PRO A 275 -5.88 12.71 5.02
CA PRO A 275 -4.85 11.83 5.52
C PRO A 275 -3.53 12.16 4.84
N MET A 276 -2.43 12.12 5.58
CA MET A 276 -1.11 12.40 5.04
C MET A 276 -0.03 11.57 5.71
N VAL A 277 1.05 11.32 4.96
CA VAL A 277 2.24 10.63 5.43
C VAL A 277 3.48 11.39 5.02
N ALA A 278 4.49 11.38 5.89
CA ALA A 278 5.85 11.80 5.55
C ALA A 278 6.83 10.71 5.95
N TYR A 279 7.79 10.44 5.07
CA TYR A 279 8.93 9.59 5.40
C TYR A 279 10.17 10.45 5.57
N VAL A 280 11.02 10.09 6.53
CA VAL A 280 12.30 10.76 6.79
C VAL A 280 13.39 9.70 6.91
N TYR A 281 14.47 9.90 6.19
CA TYR A 281 15.65 9.05 6.29
C TYR A 281 16.54 9.50 7.44
N ALA A 282 17.14 8.53 8.15
CA ALA A 282 18.21 8.79 9.11
C ALA A 282 19.28 7.69 9.01
N PRO A 283 20.58 8.03 9.20
CA PRO A 283 21.65 7.06 9.10
C PRO A 283 21.70 6.07 10.28
N ASP A 284 20.92 6.32 11.33
CA ASP A 284 20.82 5.50 12.53
C ASP A 284 19.44 5.58 13.20
N ARG A 285 19.22 4.79 14.26
CA ARG A 285 17.96 4.72 15.05
C ARG A 285 18.04 5.46 16.38
N LYS A 286 18.80 6.54 16.49
CA LYS A 286 18.92 7.29 17.75
C LYS A 286 17.66 8.12 18.03
N SER A 287 17.34 8.31 19.32
CA SER A 287 16.19 9.11 19.76
C SER A 287 16.23 10.57 19.28
N GLU A 288 17.45 11.14 19.16
CA GLU A 288 17.67 12.51 18.67
C GLU A 288 17.13 12.71 17.23
N ARG A 289 17.01 11.62 16.45
CA ARG A 289 16.41 11.68 15.10
C ARG A 289 14.92 11.98 15.15
N ALA A 290 14.19 11.27 16.01
CA ALA A 290 12.77 11.55 16.22
C ALA A 290 12.55 12.97 16.77
N GLU A 291 13.41 13.44 17.65
CA GLU A 291 13.40 14.84 18.16
C GLU A 291 13.55 15.84 17.01
N ALA A 292 14.54 15.63 16.14
CA ALA A 292 14.78 16.52 14.99
C ALA A 292 13.64 16.50 13.98
N HIS A 293 13.01 15.32 13.74
CA HIS A 293 11.92 15.19 12.79
C HIS A 293 10.62 15.84 13.30
N LEU A 294 10.30 15.63 14.59
CA LEU A 294 9.05 16.11 15.18
C LEU A 294 9.10 17.61 15.54
N GLY A 295 10.30 18.17 15.77
CA GLY A 295 10.44 19.61 16.05
C GLY A 295 9.58 20.05 17.23
N ASP A 296 8.67 21.00 16.99
CA ASP A 296 7.79 21.57 18.01
C ASP A 296 6.46 20.83 18.15
N PHE A 297 6.34 19.58 17.68
CA PHE A 297 5.11 18.82 17.78
C PHE A 297 4.62 18.73 19.23
N ALA A 298 3.36 19.10 19.42
CA ALA A 298 2.66 19.03 20.71
C ALA A 298 1.35 18.28 20.50
N GLY A 299 1.20 17.12 21.17
CA GLY A 299 -0.01 16.33 20.97
C GLY A 299 0.18 14.85 21.29
N ILE A 300 -0.66 14.02 20.69
CA ILE A 300 -0.65 12.58 20.89
C ILE A 300 0.22 11.91 19.83
N LEU A 301 1.24 11.17 20.29
CA LEU A 301 2.07 10.35 19.43
C LEU A 301 1.78 8.87 19.67
N GLN A 302 1.17 8.21 18.69
CA GLN A 302 0.78 6.81 18.77
C GLN A 302 1.83 5.92 18.10
N VAL A 303 2.46 5.01 18.89
CA VAL A 303 3.66 4.26 18.50
C VAL A 303 3.58 2.79 18.93
N ASP A 304 4.52 1.98 18.44
CA ASP A 304 4.66 0.55 18.78
C ASP A 304 5.23 0.27 20.18
N GLY A 305 5.88 1.25 20.78
CA GLY A 305 6.56 1.12 22.09
C GLY A 305 8.08 1.07 21.99
N TYR A 306 8.67 1.57 20.90
CA TYR A 306 10.10 1.79 20.79
C TYR A 306 10.60 2.74 21.88
N GLY A 307 11.70 2.35 22.56
CA GLY A 307 12.27 3.10 23.70
C GLY A 307 12.71 4.52 23.38
N GLY A 308 13.03 4.82 22.12
CA GLY A 308 13.41 6.15 21.66
C GLY A 308 12.30 7.19 21.86
N TYR A 309 11.06 6.82 21.63
CA TYR A 309 9.91 7.72 21.85
C TYR A 309 9.65 7.94 23.36
N THR A 310 9.90 6.92 24.19
CA THR A 310 9.80 7.08 25.64
C THR A 310 10.86 8.06 26.18
N ALA A 311 12.06 8.04 25.61
CA ALA A 311 13.12 9.00 25.97
C ALA A 311 12.75 10.43 25.53
N LEU A 312 12.14 10.59 24.35
CA LEU A 312 11.66 11.85 23.82
C LEU A 312 10.65 12.51 24.76
N VAL A 313 9.63 11.78 25.23
CA VAL A 313 8.58 12.33 26.09
C VAL A 313 9.09 12.76 27.47
N ARG A 314 10.14 12.12 27.97
CA ARG A 314 10.79 12.57 29.21
C ARG A 314 11.39 13.98 29.10
N ARG A 315 11.76 14.40 27.89
CA ARG A 315 12.28 15.74 27.59
C ARG A 315 11.18 16.71 27.14
N TRP A 316 10.18 16.19 26.41
CA TRP A 316 9.10 16.99 25.81
C TRP A 316 7.76 16.70 26.51
N GLN A 317 7.45 17.47 27.54
CA GLN A 317 6.25 17.28 28.34
C GLN A 317 4.94 17.52 27.54
N GLN A 318 5.02 18.19 26.39
CA GLN A 318 3.89 18.46 25.52
C GLN A 318 3.46 17.26 24.66
N VAL A 319 4.26 16.20 24.61
CA VAL A 319 3.92 15.00 23.82
C VAL A 319 3.39 13.91 24.73
N THR A 320 2.22 13.40 24.37
CA THR A 320 1.56 12.29 25.06
C THR A 320 1.70 11.00 24.24
N LEU A 321 2.34 9.96 24.80
CA LEU A 321 2.46 8.67 24.10
C LEU A 321 1.18 7.83 24.28
N ALA A 322 0.69 7.26 23.17
CA ALA A 322 -0.25 6.16 23.15
C ALA A 322 0.39 4.94 22.48
N PHE A 323 0.10 3.74 22.97
CA PHE A 323 0.72 2.53 22.46
C PHE A 323 -0.24 1.65 21.65
N CYS A 324 0.32 0.97 20.66
CA CYS A 324 -0.39 0.06 19.78
C CYS A 324 -0.76 -1.25 20.49
N ARG A 325 -2.04 -1.57 20.57
CA ARG A 325 -2.51 -2.82 21.14
C ARG A 325 -2.30 -4.01 20.22
N ALA A 326 -2.19 -3.81 18.92
CA ALA A 326 -1.88 -4.88 17.99
C ALA A 326 -0.54 -5.56 18.30
N HIS A 327 0.47 -4.81 18.74
CA HIS A 327 1.76 -5.36 19.16
C HIS A 327 1.65 -6.22 20.44
N VAL A 328 0.81 -5.82 21.39
CA VAL A 328 0.50 -6.65 22.57
C VAL A 328 -0.22 -7.92 22.13
N ARG A 329 -1.26 -7.79 21.31
CA ARG A 329 -2.03 -8.91 20.75
C ARG A 329 -1.13 -9.92 20.05
N ARG A 330 -0.17 -9.46 19.24
CA ARG A 330 0.77 -10.32 18.51
C ARG A 330 1.59 -11.20 19.45
N LYS A 331 2.11 -10.66 20.56
CA LYS A 331 2.88 -11.42 21.55
C LYS A 331 2.08 -12.55 22.20
N PHE A 332 0.81 -12.32 22.50
CA PHE A 332 -0.06 -13.37 23.02
C PHE A 332 -0.51 -14.34 21.92
N TYR A 333 -0.69 -13.88 20.72
CA TYR A 333 -1.06 -14.71 19.59
C TYR A 333 -0.01 -15.78 19.26
N GLU A 334 1.27 -15.44 19.37
CA GLU A 334 2.38 -16.39 19.20
C GLU A 334 2.39 -17.52 20.25
N LEU A 335 1.61 -17.37 21.31
CA LEU A 335 1.51 -18.32 22.44
C LEU A 335 0.13 -18.98 22.52
N ALA A 336 -0.81 -18.67 21.65
CA ALA A 336 -2.21 -19.08 21.75
C ALA A 336 -2.37 -20.60 21.75
N ASP A 337 -1.62 -21.29 20.89
CA ASP A 337 -1.72 -22.75 20.74
C ASP A 337 -1.19 -23.54 21.95
N THR A 338 -0.35 -22.90 22.79
CA THR A 338 0.32 -23.56 23.93
C THR A 338 -0.10 -23.01 25.28
N SER A 339 -0.86 -21.91 25.33
CA SER A 339 -1.20 -21.22 26.56
C SER A 339 -2.67 -20.82 26.62
N PRO A 340 -3.49 -21.47 27.46
CA PRO A 340 -4.87 -21.05 27.70
C PRO A 340 -4.99 -19.60 28.21
N VAL A 341 -3.96 -19.12 28.91
CA VAL A 341 -3.89 -17.74 29.38
C VAL A 341 -3.78 -16.77 28.20
N ALA A 342 -2.96 -17.10 27.22
CA ALA A 342 -2.80 -16.30 26.01
C ALA A 342 -4.11 -16.26 25.19
N THR A 343 -4.79 -17.40 25.03
CA THR A 343 -6.09 -17.50 24.36
C THR A 343 -7.15 -16.63 25.04
N GLU A 344 -7.19 -16.62 26.39
CA GLU A 344 -8.14 -15.80 27.14
C GLU A 344 -7.86 -14.30 27.00
N VAL A 345 -6.56 -13.88 27.02
CA VAL A 345 -6.19 -12.50 26.76
C VAL A 345 -6.63 -12.06 25.36
N LEU A 346 -6.42 -12.93 24.34
CA LEU A 346 -6.84 -12.64 22.96
C LEU A 346 -8.36 -12.52 22.83
N ARG A 347 -9.12 -13.35 23.53
CA ARG A 347 -10.59 -13.28 23.55
C ARG A 347 -11.07 -11.92 24.08
N ARG A 348 -10.49 -11.42 25.18
CA ARG A 348 -10.82 -10.12 25.74
C ARG A 348 -10.43 -8.97 24.84
N ILE A 349 -9.25 -9.05 24.21
CA ILE A 349 -8.81 -8.06 23.21
C ILE A 349 -9.78 -8.04 22.01
N ALA A 350 -10.28 -9.20 21.57
CA ALA A 350 -11.25 -9.26 20.47
C ALA A 350 -12.56 -8.51 20.77
N LEU A 351 -13.03 -8.53 22.03
CA LEU A 351 -14.21 -7.74 22.42
C LEU A 351 -13.98 -6.23 22.25
N LEU A 352 -12.77 -5.73 22.54
CA LEU A 352 -12.42 -4.33 22.30
C LEU A 352 -12.47 -3.98 20.82
N TYR A 353 -11.92 -4.85 19.95
CA TYR A 353 -11.96 -4.62 18.52
C TYR A 353 -13.38 -4.67 17.93
N ALA A 354 -14.28 -5.48 18.52
CA ALA A 354 -15.68 -5.48 18.12
C ALA A 354 -16.35 -4.13 18.40
N ILE A 355 -16.13 -3.56 19.60
CA ILE A 355 -16.65 -2.24 19.96
C ILE A 355 -16.07 -1.15 19.04
N GLU A 356 -14.75 -1.18 18.77
CA GLU A 356 -14.09 -0.22 17.87
C GLU A 356 -14.62 -0.32 16.43
N GLY A 357 -15.02 -1.52 15.99
CA GLY A 357 -15.65 -1.71 14.66
C GLY A 357 -16.97 -0.96 14.53
N GLU A 358 -17.77 -0.91 15.59
CA GLU A 358 -19.04 -0.16 15.65
C GLU A 358 -18.81 1.37 15.69
N LEU A 359 -17.69 1.80 16.31
CA LEU A 359 -17.35 3.22 16.52
C LEU A 359 -16.61 3.87 15.35
N ARG A 360 -16.26 3.13 14.33
CA ARG A 360 -15.46 3.65 13.24
C ARG A 360 -16.19 4.75 12.46
N GLY A 361 -15.55 5.91 12.32
CA GLY A 361 -16.13 7.09 11.69
C GLY A 361 -16.97 7.97 12.61
N SER A 362 -17.20 7.55 13.87
CA SER A 362 -17.90 8.35 14.88
C SER A 362 -16.99 9.47 15.42
N PRO A 363 -17.57 10.64 15.80
CA PRO A 363 -16.83 11.73 16.43
C PRO A 363 -16.13 11.29 17.73
N ALA A 364 -15.02 11.96 18.05
CA ALA A 364 -14.16 11.62 19.18
C ALA A 364 -14.92 11.58 20.53
N ASP A 365 -15.84 12.51 20.77
CA ASP A 365 -16.63 12.53 22.00
C ASP A 365 -17.57 11.32 22.13
N GLN A 366 -18.20 10.90 21.04
CA GLN A 366 -19.04 9.71 21.02
C GLN A 366 -18.19 8.44 21.24
N ARG A 367 -17.02 8.35 20.59
CA ARG A 367 -16.09 7.25 20.83
C ARG A 367 -15.68 7.17 22.29
N ARG A 368 -15.31 8.30 22.90
CA ARG A 368 -14.94 8.37 24.31
C ARG A 368 -16.08 7.91 25.22
N ALA A 369 -17.29 8.41 25.02
CA ALA A 369 -18.45 8.04 25.85
C ALA A 369 -18.75 6.53 25.79
N THR A 370 -18.80 5.95 24.58
CA THR A 370 -19.06 4.51 24.42
C THR A 370 -17.92 3.64 24.99
N ARG A 371 -16.67 4.08 24.85
CA ARG A 371 -15.51 3.39 25.42
C ARG A 371 -15.52 3.43 26.95
N ASP A 372 -15.93 4.53 27.54
CA ASP A 372 -16.08 4.65 29.00
C ASP A 372 -17.13 3.67 29.52
N GLU A 373 -18.25 3.54 28.85
CA GLU A 373 -19.34 2.64 29.22
C GLU A 373 -18.98 1.17 28.98
N ARG A 374 -18.45 0.81 27.80
CA ARG A 374 -18.33 -0.59 27.34
C ARG A 374 -16.91 -1.13 27.40
N SER A 375 -15.90 -0.34 27.01
CA SER A 375 -14.51 -0.81 26.89
C SER A 375 -13.77 -0.75 28.22
N ARG A 376 -14.07 0.20 29.08
CA ARG A 376 -13.39 0.37 30.39
C ARG A 376 -13.51 -0.88 31.26
N VAL A 377 -14.70 -1.45 31.36
CA VAL A 377 -14.95 -2.68 32.13
C VAL A 377 -14.07 -3.84 31.60
N ILE A 378 -13.94 -3.96 30.28
CA ILE A 378 -13.11 -5.02 29.67
C ILE A 378 -11.63 -4.77 29.97
N ILE A 379 -11.16 -3.52 29.92
CA ILE A 379 -9.78 -3.14 30.20
C ILE A 379 -9.41 -3.40 31.67
N ASP A 380 -10.30 -3.06 32.59
CA ASP A 380 -10.08 -3.25 34.02
C ASP A 380 -10.03 -4.75 34.36
N ASP A 381 -10.96 -5.54 33.82
CA ASP A 381 -10.96 -7.00 33.97
C ASP A 381 -9.74 -7.64 33.32
N LEU A 382 -9.32 -7.20 32.13
CA LEU A 382 -8.11 -7.67 31.47
C LEU A 382 -6.86 -7.36 32.30
N ARG A 383 -6.77 -6.16 32.90
CA ARG A 383 -5.66 -5.77 33.77
C ARG A 383 -5.55 -6.70 34.97
N GLN A 384 -6.65 -6.87 35.70
CA GLN A 384 -6.71 -7.75 36.87
C GLN A 384 -6.29 -9.19 36.50
N TYR A 385 -6.79 -9.69 35.38
CA TYR A 385 -6.45 -11.03 34.91
C TYR A 385 -4.96 -11.18 34.60
N ILE A 386 -4.37 -10.25 33.85
CA ILE A 386 -2.95 -10.27 33.48
C ILE A 386 -2.07 -10.10 34.73
N GLU A 387 -2.40 -9.22 35.68
CA GLU A 387 -1.67 -9.03 36.93
C GLU A 387 -1.72 -10.29 37.82
N ALA A 388 -2.86 -10.96 37.92
CA ALA A 388 -2.99 -12.23 38.63
C ALA A 388 -2.10 -13.32 37.99
N LYS A 389 -2.09 -13.42 36.67
CA LYS A 389 -1.25 -14.37 35.93
C LYS A 389 0.24 -14.04 36.01
N ASN A 390 0.62 -12.76 36.06
CA ASN A 390 2.02 -12.34 36.22
C ASN A 390 2.65 -12.88 37.51
N ARG A 391 1.87 -13.04 38.57
CA ARG A 391 2.33 -13.61 39.85
C ARG A 391 2.56 -15.12 39.79
N GLN A 392 1.94 -15.80 38.83
CA GLN A 392 1.97 -17.27 38.68
C GLN A 392 2.97 -17.76 37.65
N VAL A 393 3.46 -16.89 36.77
CA VAL A 393 4.29 -17.24 35.62
C VAL A 393 5.72 -16.76 35.81
N SER A 394 6.69 -17.63 35.50
CA SER A 394 8.10 -17.26 35.55
C SER A 394 8.40 -16.04 34.64
N ALA A 395 9.14 -15.09 35.17
CA ALA A 395 9.58 -13.92 34.43
C ALA A 395 10.43 -14.25 33.17
N LYS A 396 11.07 -15.40 33.13
CA LYS A 396 11.86 -15.87 31.97
C LYS A 396 11.04 -16.63 30.92
N ALA A 397 9.78 -16.97 31.22
CA ALA A 397 8.90 -17.60 30.28
C ALA A 397 8.42 -16.61 29.22
N LYS A 398 8.21 -17.05 27.97
CA LYS A 398 7.68 -16.21 26.88
C LYS A 398 6.34 -15.55 27.27
N LEU A 399 5.47 -16.28 28.00
CA LEU A 399 4.23 -15.71 28.52
C LEU A 399 4.50 -14.60 29.54
N GLY A 400 5.47 -14.77 30.45
CA GLY A 400 5.88 -13.73 31.40
C GLY A 400 6.45 -12.49 30.69
N GLU A 401 7.16 -12.67 29.58
CA GLU A 401 7.63 -11.55 28.74
C GLU A 401 6.48 -10.80 28.08
N ALA A 402 5.48 -11.51 27.52
CA ALA A 402 4.30 -10.92 26.91
C ALA A 402 3.47 -10.12 27.93
N ILE A 403 3.28 -10.68 29.12
CA ILE A 403 2.58 -10.02 30.24
C ILE A 403 3.32 -8.75 30.66
N ARG A 404 4.64 -8.82 30.92
CA ARG A 404 5.42 -7.62 31.30
C ARG A 404 5.41 -6.57 30.21
N TYR A 405 5.51 -6.96 28.94
CA TYR A 405 5.40 -6.02 27.82
C TYR A 405 4.09 -5.24 27.86
N ALA A 406 2.98 -5.90 28.14
CA ALA A 406 1.68 -5.26 28.29
C ALA A 406 1.60 -4.36 29.54
N LEU A 407 2.01 -4.87 30.71
CA LEU A 407 1.90 -4.13 31.97
C LEU A 407 2.80 -2.89 32.03
N THR A 408 4.00 -2.96 31.49
CA THR A 408 4.93 -1.80 31.45
C THR A 408 4.45 -0.67 30.55
N ARG A 409 3.50 -0.94 29.67
CA ARG A 409 2.92 0.03 28.71
C ARG A 409 1.44 0.32 29.00
N TRP A 410 0.91 -0.18 30.13
CA TRP A 410 -0.50 -0.22 30.38
C TRP A 410 -1.18 1.16 30.29
N ASP A 411 -0.59 2.18 30.87
CA ASP A 411 -1.14 3.53 30.86
C ASP A 411 -1.28 4.07 29.43
N GLY A 412 -0.26 3.91 28.59
CA GLY A 412 -0.33 4.32 27.19
C GLY A 412 -1.29 3.45 26.35
N LEU A 413 -1.47 2.16 26.70
CA LEU A 413 -2.42 1.26 26.06
C LEU A 413 -3.87 1.56 26.46
N SER A 414 -4.10 2.22 27.60
CA SER A 414 -5.44 2.54 28.12
C SER A 414 -5.90 3.96 27.79
N ARG A 415 -5.04 4.82 27.28
CA ARG A 415 -5.37 6.23 26.96
C ARG A 415 -6.49 6.41 25.94
N PHE A 416 -6.72 5.42 25.08
CA PHE A 416 -7.83 5.45 24.13
C PHE A 416 -9.22 5.53 24.81
N LEU A 417 -9.30 5.14 26.09
CA LEU A 417 -10.53 5.27 26.91
C LEU A 417 -10.84 6.73 27.25
N ASP A 418 -9.79 7.53 27.43
CA ASP A 418 -9.92 8.91 27.92
C ASP A 418 -9.94 9.92 26.78
N ASP A 419 -9.38 9.57 25.61
CA ASP A 419 -9.37 10.40 24.40
C ASP A 419 -9.90 9.64 23.19
N GLY A 420 -11.03 10.07 22.66
CA GLY A 420 -11.69 9.44 21.52
C GLY A 420 -10.92 9.54 20.20
N ARG A 421 -9.92 10.41 20.12
CA ARG A 421 -9.04 10.53 18.93
C ARG A 421 -8.03 9.38 18.84
N ILE A 422 -7.65 8.76 19.96
CA ILE A 422 -6.68 7.67 19.98
C ILE A 422 -7.32 6.40 19.41
N ASP A 423 -6.62 5.73 18.49
CA ASP A 423 -7.03 4.43 17.99
C ASP A 423 -6.51 3.28 18.86
N LEU A 424 -7.15 2.13 18.79
CA LEU A 424 -6.73 0.94 19.54
C LEU A 424 -5.38 0.41 19.05
N ASP A 425 -5.05 0.66 17.78
CA ASP A 425 -3.82 0.23 17.14
C ASP A 425 -3.20 1.31 16.24
N SER A 426 -2.00 1.05 15.73
CA SER A 426 -1.27 1.93 14.82
C SER A 426 -1.33 1.46 13.35
N ASN A 427 -2.37 0.74 12.96
CA ASN A 427 -2.49 0.18 11.60
C ASN A 427 -2.39 1.24 10.49
N ALA A 428 -2.68 2.51 10.77
CA ALA A 428 -2.52 3.59 9.81
C ALA A 428 -1.05 3.72 9.36
N VAL A 429 -0.11 3.80 10.30
CA VAL A 429 1.32 3.90 9.97
C VAL A 429 1.88 2.57 9.49
N GLU A 430 1.42 1.43 10.01
CA GLU A 430 1.85 0.11 9.54
C GLU A 430 1.51 -0.11 8.06
N ARG A 431 0.31 0.31 7.61
CA ARG A 431 -0.06 0.29 6.19
C ARG A 431 0.80 1.21 5.35
N SER A 432 1.06 2.42 5.84
CA SER A 432 1.88 3.41 5.14
C SER A 432 3.36 2.98 5.03
N ILE A 433 3.86 2.21 6.00
CA ILE A 433 5.27 1.76 5.98
C ILE A 433 5.50 0.56 5.06
N ARG A 434 4.49 -0.26 4.79
CA ARG A 434 4.61 -1.50 3.98
C ARG A 434 5.28 -1.32 2.61
N PRO A 435 5.02 -0.24 1.85
CA PRO A 435 5.70 -0.03 0.57
C PRO A 435 7.22 0.06 0.66
N LEU A 436 7.76 0.53 1.80
CA LEU A 436 9.20 0.70 1.98
C LEU A 436 9.97 -0.64 2.05
N PRO A 437 9.57 -1.63 2.89
CA PRO A 437 10.13 -2.98 2.85
C PRO A 437 9.98 -3.68 1.49
N LEU A 438 8.87 -3.50 0.79
CA LEU A 438 8.66 -4.06 -0.55
C LEU A 438 9.67 -3.51 -1.54
N ASN A 439 9.85 -2.19 -1.56
CA ASN A 439 10.86 -1.56 -2.42
C ASN A 439 12.28 -2.06 -2.09
N ARG A 440 12.61 -2.20 -0.80
CA ARG A 440 13.89 -2.75 -0.33
C ARG A 440 14.16 -4.15 -0.87
N LYS A 441 13.17 -5.03 -0.95
CA LYS A 441 13.34 -6.39 -1.51
C LYS A 441 13.68 -6.37 -2.99
N ASN A 442 13.15 -5.43 -3.73
CA ASN A 442 13.41 -5.28 -5.16
C ASN A 442 14.70 -4.50 -5.46
N ALA A 443 14.93 -3.39 -4.75
CA ALA A 443 16.07 -2.51 -4.95
C ALA A 443 17.30 -2.90 -4.11
N LEU A 444 17.13 -3.76 -3.10
CA LEU A 444 18.13 -4.31 -2.17
C LEU A 444 18.71 -3.27 -1.20
N PHE A 445 19.20 -2.13 -1.67
CA PHE A 445 19.80 -1.06 -0.86
C PHE A 445 19.68 0.30 -1.55
N ALA A 446 19.77 1.38 -0.79
CA ALA A 446 20.02 2.72 -1.32
C ALA A 446 21.51 2.89 -1.65
N GLY A 447 21.83 3.56 -2.75
CA GLY A 447 23.21 3.71 -3.22
C GLY A 447 24.10 4.58 -2.33
N SER A 448 23.50 5.46 -1.51
CA SER A 448 24.15 6.37 -0.55
C SER A 448 23.12 6.88 0.45
N ASP A 449 23.56 7.65 1.46
CA ASP A 449 22.64 8.39 2.35
C ASP A 449 21.74 9.36 1.58
N GLU A 450 22.33 10.08 0.61
CA GLU A 450 21.57 10.94 -0.30
C GLU A 450 20.52 10.16 -1.11
N GLY A 451 20.86 8.93 -1.54
CA GLY A 451 19.90 8.03 -2.18
C GLY A 451 18.75 7.63 -1.25
N GLY A 452 19.02 7.47 0.05
CA GLY A 452 18.01 7.29 1.09
C GLY A 452 17.11 8.52 1.24
N ASP A 453 17.70 9.71 1.26
CA ASP A 453 16.98 10.98 1.31
C ASP A 453 16.11 11.22 0.07
N ASN A 454 16.61 10.90 -1.12
CA ASN A 454 15.83 11.01 -2.35
C ASN A 454 14.66 10.03 -2.37
N TRP A 455 14.87 8.82 -1.85
CA TRP A 455 13.81 7.81 -1.75
C TRP A 455 12.64 8.29 -0.90
N VAL A 456 12.88 8.85 0.30
CA VAL A 456 11.79 9.31 1.18
C VAL A 456 11.00 10.46 0.59
N VAL A 457 11.64 11.38 -0.15
CA VAL A 457 10.92 12.45 -0.86
C VAL A 457 9.92 11.88 -1.84
N ILE A 458 10.37 10.96 -2.69
CA ILE A 458 9.54 10.36 -3.72
C ILE A 458 8.45 9.50 -3.10
N ALA A 459 8.80 8.63 -2.15
CA ALA A 459 7.85 7.76 -1.47
C ALA A 459 6.75 8.57 -0.77
N THR A 460 7.11 9.66 -0.10
CA THR A 460 6.14 10.57 0.54
C THR A 460 5.11 11.08 -0.44
N LEU A 461 5.53 11.61 -1.58
CA LEU A 461 4.60 12.20 -2.54
C LEU A 461 3.74 11.14 -3.24
N VAL A 462 4.31 9.99 -3.58
CA VAL A 462 3.55 8.88 -4.18
C VAL A 462 2.49 8.37 -3.22
N GLU A 463 2.83 8.13 -1.94
CA GLU A 463 1.86 7.63 -0.97
C GLU A 463 0.77 8.66 -0.66
N ASN A 464 1.08 9.96 -0.60
CA ASN A 464 0.06 11.00 -0.46
C ASN A 464 -0.87 11.07 -1.68
N CYS A 465 -0.38 10.86 -2.89
CA CYS A 465 -1.22 10.72 -4.08
C CYS A 465 -2.17 9.51 -3.94
N LYS A 466 -1.67 8.36 -3.50
CA LYS A 466 -2.47 7.15 -3.27
C LYS A 466 -3.53 7.36 -2.18
N LEU A 467 -3.16 7.99 -1.06
CA LEU A 467 -4.09 8.33 0.03
C LEU A 467 -5.22 9.26 -0.43
N SER A 468 -4.95 10.10 -1.41
CA SER A 468 -5.90 11.03 -2.03
C SER A 468 -6.61 10.44 -3.26
N SER A 469 -6.38 9.17 -3.60
CA SER A 469 -6.91 8.52 -4.82
C SER A 469 -6.56 9.23 -6.12
N ILE A 470 -5.37 9.84 -6.19
CA ILE A 470 -4.85 10.57 -7.34
C ILE A 470 -3.75 9.75 -8.01
N ASN A 471 -3.71 9.77 -9.35
CA ASN A 471 -2.64 9.11 -10.09
C ASN A 471 -1.28 9.78 -9.82
N PRO A 472 -0.31 9.06 -9.22
CA PRO A 472 0.99 9.64 -8.87
C PRO A 472 1.77 10.13 -10.08
N HIS A 473 1.73 9.40 -11.20
CA HIS A 473 2.45 9.79 -12.42
C HIS A 473 1.97 11.13 -12.95
N THR A 474 0.66 11.29 -13.14
CA THR A 474 0.06 12.54 -13.64
C THR A 474 0.36 13.70 -12.71
N ARG A 475 0.14 13.52 -11.40
CA ARG A 475 0.38 14.57 -10.41
C ARG A 475 1.83 15.00 -10.33
N LEU A 476 2.77 14.04 -10.36
CA LEU A 476 4.20 14.35 -10.34
C LEU A 476 4.65 15.06 -11.61
N ALA A 477 4.14 14.67 -12.79
CA ALA A 477 4.45 15.35 -14.05
C ALA A 477 4.01 16.82 -14.03
N GLU A 478 2.77 17.08 -13.61
CA GLU A 478 2.24 18.45 -13.45
C GLU A 478 3.05 19.27 -12.43
N THR A 479 3.35 18.66 -11.29
CA THR A 479 4.11 19.31 -10.21
C THR A 479 5.52 19.68 -10.67
N LEU A 480 6.25 18.75 -11.29
CA LEU A 480 7.58 19.01 -11.82
C LEU A 480 7.56 20.07 -12.91
N THR A 481 6.55 20.08 -13.79
CA THR A 481 6.38 21.10 -14.82
C THR A 481 6.17 22.49 -14.19
N LYS A 482 5.31 22.60 -13.16
CA LYS A 482 5.08 23.87 -12.45
C LYS A 482 6.35 24.35 -11.74
N LEU A 483 7.09 23.44 -11.08
CA LEU A 483 8.33 23.78 -10.39
C LEU A 483 9.43 24.21 -11.36
N ALA A 484 9.58 23.54 -12.51
CA ALA A 484 10.51 23.92 -13.55
C ALA A 484 10.22 25.34 -14.09
N ASN A 485 8.94 25.70 -14.20
CA ASN A 485 8.51 27.04 -14.64
C ASN A 485 8.52 28.09 -13.52
N GLY A 486 9.21 27.85 -12.40
CA GLY A 486 9.43 28.85 -11.36
C GLY A 486 8.23 29.03 -10.41
N HIS A 487 7.50 27.95 -10.09
CA HIS A 487 6.47 28.02 -9.05
C HIS A 487 7.05 28.53 -7.74
N HIS A 488 6.45 29.55 -7.15
CA HIS A 488 6.96 30.22 -5.95
C HIS A 488 6.98 29.27 -4.73
N ALA A 489 8.11 29.23 -4.02
CA ALA A 489 8.31 28.36 -2.84
C ALA A 489 7.27 28.62 -1.72
N ASN A 490 6.80 29.86 -1.55
CA ASN A 490 5.77 30.21 -0.57
C ASN A 490 4.35 29.71 -0.93
N ARG A 491 4.15 29.20 -2.14
CA ARG A 491 2.88 28.64 -2.61
C ARG A 491 2.94 27.12 -2.80
N VAL A 492 3.93 26.46 -2.22
CA VAL A 492 4.12 25.00 -2.35
C VAL A 492 2.89 24.21 -1.87
N GLY A 493 2.13 24.76 -0.92
CA GLY A 493 0.86 24.17 -0.46
C GLY A 493 -0.17 23.96 -1.58
N ALA A 494 -0.19 24.80 -2.63
CA ALA A 494 -1.07 24.62 -3.78
C ALA A 494 -0.71 23.40 -4.67
N LEU A 495 0.45 22.81 -4.46
CA LEU A 495 0.92 21.62 -5.17
C LEU A 495 0.65 20.32 -4.43
N MET A 496 0.00 20.39 -3.25
CA MET A 496 -0.28 19.18 -2.47
C MET A 496 -1.24 18.24 -3.21
N PRO A 497 -1.05 16.90 -3.07
CA PRO A 497 -1.87 15.92 -3.79
C PRO A 497 -3.38 16.08 -3.57
N TRP A 498 -3.80 16.43 -2.36
CA TRP A 498 -5.22 16.58 -2.00
C TRP A 498 -5.85 17.90 -2.43
N ILE A 499 -5.08 18.82 -3.01
CA ILE A 499 -5.65 20.06 -3.58
C ILE A 499 -6.11 19.74 -5.01
N THR A 500 -7.41 19.82 -5.25
CA THR A 500 -7.98 19.79 -6.60
C THR A 500 -7.57 21.05 -7.34
N VAL A 501 -6.98 20.89 -8.50
CA VAL A 501 -6.75 22.00 -9.44
C VAL A 501 -8.01 22.08 -10.29
N ASP A 502 -8.84 23.10 -10.04
CA ASP A 502 -9.95 23.47 -10.93
C ASP A 502 -9.42 23.89 -12.31
#